data_f76ace2f2f4c400ea83c075d11a89c5e
#
_entry.id   f76ace2f2f4c400ea83c075d11a89c5e
#
_cell.length_a   1.000
_cell.length_b   1.000
_cell.length_c   1.000
_cell.angle_alpha   90.00
_cell.angle_beta   90.00
_cell.angle_gamma   90.00
#
_symmetry.space_group_name_H-M   'P 1'
#
loop_
_entity.id
_entity.type
_entity.pdbx_description
1 polymer ?
#
loop_
_entity_poly.entity_id
_entity_poly.type
_entity_poly.pdbx_seq_one_letter_code
_entity_poly.pdbx_strand_id
1 'polypeptide(L)'
;MWRSVVTARASLSTLAAQKLCATRNHKRENLTPGNGLVGEEKGDTQMNIFSPSDVELGEVEEVYEIDLEQLESLLSLLQSSVDGCLESSFDGLNLTLHPEFVIKVVETPLVLGENLIRFFKWALKEKPEFGVTTHILGLVRKRDVYSLWDLVKEVGEKENSVLHVQILNELISSFSKLGKGKAALEVFNKFGDFGCVSNADTYYFTIEALCRRSIFGWAQSVCEKMLDAGILPDGEKVGRIISWFCKGKKAKDAHLVYSSAEDVKKQYLPPASVYFLISSLCREDETVKLALDMLDDFAVEARKYAIQPFSAVVRGLCRIKDVDGAKKLLLEMTMKGPPPGNAVFNMVISGYCKAGDMGEAIEMMNLMKSRGLKPDVYTYTVIMSGYTNGGQMEGACKILSEVKNKHPKLSHVTYHTLIRGYCKLEEFDKGLKLLREMKDSRVQPNVDEYNKLIQSLCLKALDWETAEKLLEEMKDNGLHLNGITRGLIKAVKELKEEKIETENVVAEA
;
A
#
# COMPACT_ATOMS: atom_id res chain seq x y z
N MET A 1 -34.48 -18.16 5.59
CA MET A 1 -33.80 -18.38 4.29
C MET A 1 -32.75 -17.36 3.90
N TRP A 2 -32.57 -16.23 4.57
CA TRP A 2 -31.57 -15.19 4.22
C TRP A 2 -30.19 -15.35 4.92
N ARG A 3 -30.08 -16.21 5.93
CA ARG A 3 -28.79 -16.44 6.65
C ARG A 3 -27.88 -17.50 6.02
N SER A 4 -28.42 -18.38 5.18
CA SER A 4 -27.63 -19.46 4.52
C SER A 4 -26.91 -19.01 3.24
N VAL A 5 -27.24 -17.86 2.66
CA VAL A 5 -26.60 -17.36 1.43
C VAL A 5 -25.32 -16.55 1.74
N VAL A 6 -25.21 -16.00 2.95
CA VAL A 6 -24.02 -15.18 3.35
C VAL A 6 -22.85 -16.08 3.75
N THR A 7 -23.13 -17.26 4.33
CA THR A 7 -22.07 -18.21 4.73
C THR A 7 -21.45 -18.96 3.55
N ALA A 8 -22.19 -19.18 2.45
CA ALA A 8 -21.65 -19.83 1.25
C ALA A 8 -20.71 -18.92 0.41
N ARG A 9 -20.82 -17.60 0.55
CA ARG A 9 -19.93 -16.64 -0.15
C ARG A 9 -18.57 -16.48 0.51
N ALA A 10 -18.47 -16.73 1.82
CA ALA A 10 -17.20 -16.63 2.56
C ALA A 10 -16.28 -17.84 2.33
N SER A 11 -16.85 -19.03 2.05
CA SER A 11 -16.04 -20.25 1.81
C SER A 11 -15.47 -20.36 0.40
N LEU A 12 -16.05 -19.70 -0.59
CA LEU A 12 -15.54 -19.71 -1.98
C LEU A 12 -14.37 -18.74 -2.21
N SER A 13 -14.28 -17.64 -1.43
CA SER A 13 -13.17 -16.70 -1.52
C SER A 13 -11.88 -17.24 -0.91
N THR A 14 -11.98 -18.10 0.10
CA THR A 14 -10.81 -18.72 0.78
C THR A 14 -10.18 -19.84 -0.06
N LEU A 15 -10.98 -20.59 -0.83
CA LEU A 15 -10.45 -21.64 -1.72
C LEU A 15 -9.78 -21.06 -2.99
N ALA A 16 -10.23 -19.91 -3.47
CA ALA A 16 -9.61 -19.22 -4.61
C ALA A 16 -8.26 -18.61 -4.26
N ALA A 17 -8.10 -18.10 -3.01
CA ALA A 17 -6.85 -17.54 -2.52
C ALA A 17 -5.78 -18.62 -2.28
N GLN A 18 -6.16 -19.82 -1.86
CA GLN A 18 -5.22 -20.94 -1.65
C GLN A 18 -4.71 -21.54 -2.96
N LYS A 19 -5.50 -21.55 -4.04
CA LYS A 19 -5.02 -22.03 -5.35
C LYS A 19 -4.09 -21.05 -6.07
N LEU A 20 -4.16 -19.74 -5.79
CA LEU A 20 -3.27 -18.72 -6.37
C LEU A 20 -1.88 -18.68 -5.69
N CYS A 21 -1.74 -19.17 -4.46
CA CYS A 21 -0.44 -19.30 -3.78
C CYS A 21 0.37 -20.51 -4.25
N ALA A 22 -0.27 -21.60 -4.67
CA ALA A 22 0.40 -22.83 -5.08
C ALA A 22 1.06 -22.76 -6.47
N THR A 23 0.62 -21.86 -7.34
CA THR A 23 1.15 -21.72 -8.71
C THR A 23 2.31 -20.72 -8.84
N ARG A 24 2.69 -20.02 -7.77
CA ARG A 24 3.78 -19.02 -7.80
C ARG A 24 5.17 -19.57 -7.40
N ASN A 25 5.26 -20.79 -6.89
CA ASN A 25 6.53 -21.38 -6.40
C ASN A 25 7.26 -22.29 -7.41
N HIS A 26 6.81 -22.39 -8.67
CA HIS A 26 7.41 -23.31 -9.65
C HIS A 26 8.11 -22.63 -10.83
N LYS A 27 8.49 -21.36 -10.75
CA LYS A 27 9.29 -20.69 -11.81
C LYS A 27 10.38 -19.80 -11.23
N ARG A 28 11.35 -20.41 -10.57
CA ARG A 28 12.65 -19.77 -10.28
C ARG A 28 13.73 -20.86 -10.08
N GLU A 29 14.10 -21.50 -11.16
CA GLU A 29 15.40 -22.17 -11.27
C GLU A 29 15.83 -22.15 -12.73
N ASN A 30 17.11 -21.83 -12.95
CA ASN A 30 17.89 -21.83 -14.19
C ASN A 30 18.01 -20.47 -14.91
N LEU A 31 19.13 -19.81 -14.61
CA LEU A 31 20.01 -19.18 -15.59
C LEU A 31 21.32 -18.77 -14.87
N THR A 32 22.39 -19.53 -15.12
CA THR A 32 23.78 -19.24 -14.77
C THR A 32 24.52 -18.64 -15.98
N PRO A 33 25.76 -18.13 -15.83
CA PRO A 33 26.21 -16.88 -16.42
C PRO A 33 27.13 -17.08 -17.65
N GLY A 34 27.20 -16.05 -18.47
CA GLY A 34 28.13 -15.95 -19.58
C GLY A 34 29.12 -14.80 -19.43
N ASN A 35 30.39 -15.11 -19.51
CA ASN A 35 31.57 -14.25 -19.51
C ASN A 35 31.68 -13.33 -20.73
N GLY A 36 32.42 -12.22 -20.54
CA GLY A 36 33.01 -11.45 -21.65
C GLY A 36 33.47 -10.06 -21.22
N LEU A 37 34.61 -9.90 -20.71
CA LEU A 37 35.89 -9.30 -21.17
C LEU A 37 35.86 -7.83 -21.71
N VAL A 38 36.65 -6.97 -20.99
CA VAL A 38 37.68 -5.99 -21.43
C VAL A 38 37.25 -4.60 -21.86
N GLY A 39 37.86 -3.61 -21.21
CA GLY A 39 37.99 -2.20 -21.65
C GLY A 39 38.48 -1.28 -20.55
N GLU A 40 39.81 -1.15 -20.41
CA GLU A 40 40.50 -0.14 -19.59
C GLU A 40 40.29 1.27 -20.17
N GLU A 41 40.05 2.26 -19.31
CA GLU A 41 40.67 3.57 -19.52
C GLU A 41 40.88 4.32 -18.19
N LYS A 42 42.11 4.82 -18.04
CA LYS A 42 42.63 5.59 -16.92
C LYS A 42 42.14 7.03 -16.97
N GLY A 43 41.84 7.61 -15.83
CA GLY A 43 41.65 9.04 -15.65
C GLY A 43 42.03 9.47 -14.26
N ASP A 44 43.27 9.93 -14.09
CA ASP A 44 43.82 10.53 -12.88
C ASP A 44 43.04 11.81 -12.53
N THR A 45 42.60 11.92 -11.29
CA THR A 45 42.30 13.22 -10.66
C THR A 45 42.76 13.19 -9.20
N GLN A 46 43.75 14.04 -8.93
CA GLN A 46 44.42 14.28 -7.67
C GLN A 46 43.42 14.67 -6.56
N MET A 47 43.41 13.95 -5.47
CA MET A 47 42.83 14.40 -4.20
C MET A 47 43.86 15.24 -3.42
N ASN A 48 43.49 16.46 -3.11
CA ASN A 48 44.17 17.30 -2.15
C ASN A 48 43.96 16.77 -0.73
N ILE A 49 45.07 16.49 -0.10
CA ILE A 49 45.17 16.09 1.32
C ILE A 49 45.09 17.39 2.16
N PHE A 50 44.02 17.52 2.96
CA PHE A 50 44.02 18.47 4.07
C PHE A 50 44.44 17.72 5.34
N SER A 51 45.49 18.17 5.94
CA SER A 51 45.99 17.74 7.25
C SER A 51 45.06 18.29 8.36
N PRO A 52 44.69 17.52 9.36
CA PRO A 52 44.14 18.07 10.61
C PRO A 52 45.26 18.45 11.54
N SER A 53 45.29 19.73 11.92
CA SER A 53 46.10 20.24 13.02
C SER A 53 45.43 19.96 14.36
N ASP A 54 46.17 19.27 15.21
CA ASP A 54 46.29 19.33 16.65
C ASP A 54 45.12 19.82 17.51
N VAL A 55 44.46 18.86 18.18
CA VAL A 55 43.99 19.02 19.55
C VAL A 55 44.44 17.78 20.33
N GLU A 56 45.52 17.95 21.07
CA GLU A 56 45.91 17.05 22.13
C GLU A 56 44.88 17.11 23.26
N LEU A 57 44.19 16.02 23.51
CA LEU A 57 43.66 15.65 24.82
C LEU A 57 44.13 14.22 25.07
N GLY A 58 45.24 14.12 25.80
CA GLY A 58 45.80 12.87 26.26
C GLY A 58 44.90 12.22 27.30
N GLU A 59 44.05 11.27 26.86
CA GLU A 59 43.64 10.16 27.69
C GLU A 59 44.69 9.05 27.48
N VAL A 60 45.45 8.76 28.53
CA VAL A 60 46.33 7.59 28.58
C VAL A 60 45.39 6.39 28.56
N GLU A 61 45.22 5.73 27.41
CA GLU A 61 44.59 4.41 27.34
C GLU A 61 45.50 3.45 28.12
N GLU A 62 45.12 3.13 29.35
CA GLU A 62 45.72 2.01 30.09
C GLU A 62 45.40 0.73 29.32
N VAL A 63 46.40 0.19 28.63
CA VAL A 63 46.27 -1.10 27.94
C VAL A 63 46.28 -2.19 29.00
N TYR A 64 45.13 -2.68 29.38
CA TYR A 64 44.98 -3.80 30.28
C TYR A 64 45.29 -5.12 29.53
N GLU A 65 46.32 -5.85 30.04
CA GLU A 65 46.66 -7.16 29.52
C GLU A 65 45.62 -8.19 29.99
N ILE A 66 44.98 -8.89 29.06
CA ILE A 66 43.95 -9.88 29.38
C ILE A 66 44.64 -11.16 29.89
N ASP A 67 44.33 -11.57 31.11
CA ASP A 67 44.75 -12.84 31.66
C ASP A 67 44.01 -14.00 30.99
N LEU A 68 44.69 -14.73 30.12
CA LEU A 68 44.12 -15.80 29.33
C LEU A 68 43.72 -17.01 30.19
N GLU A 69 44.42 -17.29 31.31
CA GLU A 69 44.05 -18.41 32.20
C GLU A 69 42.75 -18.13 32.94
N GLN A 70 42.57 -16.89 33.42
CA GLN A 70 41.32 -16.45 34.02
C GLN A 70 40.17 -16.47 33.02
N LEU A 71 40.42 -16.06 31.76
CA LEU A 71 39.43 -16.07 30.71
C LEU A 71 38.99 -17.49 30.34
N GLU A 72 39.91 -18.44 30.14
CA GLU A 72 39.60 -19.83 29.82
C GLU A 72 38.86 -20.51 30.98
N SER A 73 39.24 -20.27 32.21
CA SER A 73 38.59 -20.81 33.41
C SER A 73 37.12 -20.33 33.50
N LEU A 74 36.91 -19.01 33.29
CA LEU A 74 35.57 -18.43 33.28
C LEU A 74 34.73 -18.96 32.12
N LEU A 75 35.28 -19.06 30.90
CA LEU A 75 34.56 -19.56 29.74
C LEU A 75 34.16 -21.02 29.91
N SER A 76 35.01 -21.86 30.49
CA SER A 76 34.71 -23.24 30.84
C SER A 76 33.49 -23.33 31.80
N LEU A 77 33.47 -22.46 32.80
CA LEU A 77 32.34 -22.35 33.76
C LEU A 77 31.05 -21.87 33.08
N LEU A 78 31.14 -20.86 32.20
CA LEU A 78 29.99 -20.29 31.49
C LEU A 78 29.43 -21.25 30.41
N GLN A 79 30.20 -22.19 29.89
CA GLN A 79 29.81 -23.18 28.93
C GLN A 79 29.18 -24.43 29.57
N SER A 80 29.48 -24.70 30.85
CA SER A 80 28.92 -25.82 31.58
C SER A 80 27.48 -25.52 32.00
N SER A 81 26.58 -26.50 31.83
CA SER A 81 25.22 -26.44 32.39
C SER A 81 25.29 -26.74 33.88
N VAL A 82 25.57 -25.74 34.71
CA VAL A 82 25.62 -25.91 36.15
C VAL A 82 24.28 -25.56 36.76
N ASP A 83 23.56 -26.56 37.20
CA ASP A 83 22.44 -26.42 38.12
C ASP A 83 23.03 -26.08 39.50
N GLY A 84 23.30 -24.82 39.78
CA GLY A 84 23.91 -24.39 41.03
C GLY A 84 24.18 -22.89 41.08
N CYS A 85 24.71 -22.41 42.20
CA CYS A 85 25.04 -21.00 42.42
C CYS A 85 26.29 -20.61 41.62
N LEU A 86 26.08 -20.27 40.35
CA LEU A 86 27.17 -19.89 39.38
C LEU A 86 27.95 -18.67 39.90
N GLU A 87 27.25 -17.78 40.61
CA GLU A 87 27.79 -16.55 41.19
C GLU A 87 28.87 -16.87 42.22
N SER A 88 28.66 -17.86 43.12
CA SER A 88 29.67 -18.30 44.07
C SER A 88 30.90 -18.90 43.40
N SER A 89 30.76 -19.46 42.23
CA SER A 89 31.89 -19.99 41.45
C SER A 89 32.69 -18.85 40.82
N PHE A 90 32.07 -17.73 40.48
CA PHE A 90 32.77 -16.51 40.01
C PHE A 90 33.62 -15.88 41.12
N ASP A 91 33.10 -15.83 42.36
CA ASP A 91 33.83 -15.32 43.52
C ASP A 91 35.13 -16.11 43.78
N GLY A 92 35.11 -17.40 43.49
CA GLY A 92 36.31 -18.28 43.64
C GLY A 92 37.40 -18.09 42.58
N LEU A 93 37.10 -17.44 41.45
CA LEU A 93 38.07 -17.26 40.35
C LEU A 93 38.96 -16.03 40.49
N ASN A 94 38.74 -15.14 41.46
CA ASN A 94 39.50 -13.90 41.66
C ASN A 94 39.74 -13.11 40.38
N LEU A 95 38.66 -12.88 39.61
CA LEU A 95 38.72 -12.30 38.27
C LEU A 95 39.17 -10.82 38.30
N THR A 96 40.09 -10.47 37.46
CA THR A 96 40.51 -9.08 37.24
C THR A 96 39.57 -8.45 36.21
N LEU A 97 38.49 -7.84 36.68
CA LEU A 97 37.50 -7.25 35.80
C LEU A 97 37.96 -5.91 35.24
N HIS A 98 38.04 -5.80 33.93
CA HIS A 98 38.21 -4.57 33.16
C HIS A 98 37.36 -4.66 31.86
N PRO A 99 37.07 -3.53 31.20
CA PRO A 99 36.13 -3.52 30.05
C PRO A 99 36.49 -4.50 28.94
N GLU A 100 37.79 -4.57 28.58
CA GLU A 100 38.28 -5.43 27.51
C GLU A 100 38.11 -6.92 27.84
N PHE A 101 38.31 -7.33 29.11
CA PHE A 101 38.08 -8.69 29.56
C PHE A 101 36.62 -9.08 29.41
N VAL A 102 35.70 -8.22 29.84
CA VAL A 102 34.28 -8.45 29.74
C VAL A 102 33.81 -8.53 28.28
N ILE A 103 34.35 -7.64 27.43
CA ILE A 103 34.07 -7.70 25.97
C ILE A 103 34.50 -9.05 25.40
N LYS A 104 35.69 -9.52 25.77
CA LYS A 104 36.22 -10.81 25.25
C LYS A 104 35.37 -11.99 25.68
N VAL A 105 34.88 -12.01 26.91
CA VAL A 105 33.94 -13.03 27.40
C VAL A 105 32.65 -13.04 26.54
N VAL A 106 32.11 -11.87 26.26
CA VAL A 106 30.86 -11.71 25.49
C VAL A 106 31.03 -12.10 24.00
N GLU A 107 32.20 -11.83 23.42
CA GLU A 107 32.52 -12.19 22.04
C GLU A 107 32.63 -13.70 21.84
N THR A 108 32.83 -14.50 22.89
CA THR A 108 33.03 -15.95 22.77
C THR A 108 31.70 -16.66 22.36
N PRO A 109 31.71 -17.41 21.26
CA PRO A 109 30.45 -17.84 20.61
C PRO A 109 29.69 -18.99 21.29
N LEU A 110 30.27 -19.73 22.19
CA LEU A 110 29.73 -20.97 22.76
C LEU A 110 29.13 -20.83 24.19
N VAL A 111 29.06 -19.63 24.74
CA VAL A 111 28.53 -19.38 26.08
C VAL A 111 27.00 -19.30 26.03
N LEU A 112 26.29 -19.96 26.95
CA LEU A 112 24.84 -19.89 27.08
C LEU A 112 24.41 -18.47 27.45
N GLY A 113 23.39 -17.91 26.79
CA GLY A 113 22.92 -16.55 27.01
C GLY A 113 22.54 -16.25 28.46
N GLU A 114 21.89 -17.23 29.12
CA GLU A 114 21.50 -17.13 30.54
C GLU A 114 22.72 -17.06 31.47
N ASN A 115 23.71 -17.89 31.29
CA ASN A 115 24.96 -17.86 32.09
C ASN A 115 25.74 -16.57 31.89
N LEU A 116 25.71 -16.04 30.65
CA LEU A 116 26.34 -14.76 30.35
C LEU A 116 25.63 -13.60 31.05
N ILE A 117 24.31 -13.63 31.16
CA ILE A 117 23.53 -12.61 31.89
C ILE A 117 23.79 -12.71 33.38
N ARG A 118 23.90 -13.92 33.95
CA ARG A 118 24.27 -14.14 35.35
C ARG A 118 25.67 -13.63 35.64
N PHE A 119 26.63 -13.87 34.75
CA PHE A 119 27.98 -13.28 34.85
C PHE A 119 27.96 -11.75 34.86
N PHE A 120 27.16 -11.16 33.97
CA PHE A 120 26.97 -9.71 33.90
C PHE A 120 26.40 -9.12 35.21
N LYS A 121 25.33 -9.76 35.75
CA LYS A 121 24.76 -9.34 37.03
C LYS A 121 25.76 -9.38 38.15
N TRP A 122 26.58 -10.42 38.19
CA TRP A 122 27.67 -10.55 39.17
C TRP A 122 28.74 -9.48 38.94
N ALA A 123 29.24 -9.28 37.71
CA ALA A 123 30.28 -8.29 37.39
C ALA A 123 29.87 -6.85 37.72
N LEU A 124 28.60 -6.48 37.46
CA LEU A 124 28.02 -5.17 37.80
C LEU A 124 27.86 -4.98 39.32
N LYS A 125 27.73 -6.07 40.09
CA LYS A 125 27.69 -6.02 41.54
C LYS A 125 29.07 -5.78 42.11
N GLU A 126 30.12 -6.42 41.57
CA GLU A 126 31.48 -6.28 41.97
C GLU A 126 32.14 -4.93 41.59
N LYS A 127 31.83 -4.43 40.37
CA LYS A 127 32.27 -3.13 39.85
C LYS A 127 31.12 -2.35 39.22
N PRO A 128 30.43 -1.52 40.00
CA PRO A 128 29.33 -0.67 39.51
C PRO A 128 29.74 0.35 38.44
N GLU A 129 31.04 0.68 38.38
CA GLU A 129 31.60 1.62 37.39
C GLU A 129 31.70 1.07 35.96
N PHE A 130 31.55 -0.24 35.77
CA PHE A 130 31.35 -0.78 34.43
C PHE A 130 30.04 -0.28 33.88
N GLY A 131 30.06 0.86 33.21
CA GLY A 131 28.95 1.29 32.39
C GLY A 131 28.59 0.16 31.43
N VAL A 132 27.31 -0.19 31.36
CA VAL A 132 26.82 -1.20 30.42
C VAL A 132 27.06 -0.66 29.01
N THR A 133 28.23 -0.99 28.45
CA THR A 133 28.62 -0.46 27.15
C THR A 133 27.70 -0.99 26.07
N THR A 134 27.32 -0.15 25.12
CA THR A 134 26.43 -0.45 24.00
C THR A 134 26.89 -1.69 23.22
N HIS A 135 28.23 -1.91 23.19
CA HIS A 135 28.81 -3.05 22.48
C HIS A 135 28.55 -4.39 23.16
N ILE A 136 28.64 -4.43 24.48
CA ILE A 136 28.35 -5.64 25.29
C ILE A 136 26.90 -6.03 25.19
N LEU A 137 25.98 -5.06 25.27
CA LEU A 137 24.54 -5.29 25.08
C LEU A 137 24.20 -5.73 23.66
N GLY A 138 24.93 -5.21 22.68
CA GLY A 138 24.80 -5.63 21.29
C GLY A 138 25.06 -7.11 21.05
N LEU A 139 26.01 -7.69 21.76
CA LEU A 139 26.37 -9.10 21.66
C LEU A 139 25.42 -10.00 22.45
N VAL A 140 25.02 -9.61 23.66
CA VAL A 140 24.09 -10.37 24.50
C VAL A 140 22.70 -10.46 23.84
N ARG A 141 22.20 -9.40 23.26
CA ARG A 141 20.87 -9.37 22.59
C ARG A 141 20.71 -10.38 21.45
N LYS A 142 21.81 -10.81 20.81
CA LYS A 142 21.76 -11.80 19.73
C LYS A 142 21.33 -13.17 20.22
N ARG A 143 21.40 -13.44 21.52
CA ARG A 143 21.11 -14.73 22.13
C ARG A 143 19.75 -14.76 22.83
N ASP A 144 19.46 -13.79 23.71
CA ASP A 144 18.16 -13.70 24.39
C ASP A 144 17.79 -12.24 24.72
N VAL A 145 16.90 -11.66 23.93
CA VAL A 145 16.48 -10.26 24.09
C VAL A 145 15.59 -10.05 25.29
N TYR A 146 14.82 -11.06 25.72
CA TYR A 146 13.94 -10.91 26.89
C TYR A 146 14.73 -10.92 28.18
N SER A 147 15.66 -11.85 28.36
CA SER A 147 16.55 -11.88 29.52
C SER A 147 17.41 -10.62 29.60
N LEU A 148 17.80 -10.08 28.44
CA LEU A 148 18.48 -8.78 28.39
C LEU A 148 17.56 -7.64 28.87
N TRP A 149 16.29 -7.66 28.47
CA TRP A 149 15.32 -6.67 28.93
C TRP A 149 15.10 -6.74 30.45
N ASP A 150 15.01 -7.95 31.01
CA ASP A 150 14.88 -8.15 32.46
C ASP A 150 16.13 -7.64 33.21
N LEU A 151 17.32 -7.85 32.66
CA LEU A 151 18.55 -7.28 33.19
C LEU A 151 18.54 -5.75 33.16
N VAL A 152 18.13 -5.14 32.05
CA VAL A 152 18.06 -3.67 31.91
C VAL A 152 17.05 -3.08 32.91
N LYS A 153 15.91 -3.73 33.16
CA LYS A 153 14.96 -3.30 34.18
C LYS A 153 15.59 -3.32 35.57
N GLU A 154 16.25 -4.41 35.93
CA GLU A 154 16.91 -4.58 37.22
C GLU A 154 18.02 -3.55 37.47
N VAL A 155 18.82 -3.23 36.44
CA VAL A 155 19.86 -2.21 36.49
C VAL A 155 19.25 -0.81 36.57
N GLY A 156 18.19 -0.53 35.80
CA GLY A 156 17.55 0.78 35.77
C GLY A 156 16.77 1.14 37.04
N GLU A 157 16.35 0.13 37.84
CA GLU A 157 15.69 0.34 39.15
C GLU A 157 16.66 0.66 40.28
N LYS A 158 17.98 0.52 40.08
CA LYS A 158 18.98 0.88 41.10
C LYS A 158 19.21 2.38 41.08
N GLU A 159 19.19 3.01 42.25
CA GLU A 159 19.52 4.42 42.41
C GLU A 159 20.93 4.69 41.88
N ASN A 160 21.11 5.66 41.00
CA ASN A 160 22.35 6.09 40.31
C ASN A 160 22.76 5.28 39.05
N SER A 161 21.96 4.40 38.50
CA SER A 161 22.30 3.81 37.21
C SER A 161 21.96 4.76 36.06
N VAL A 162 22.97 5.24 35.32
CA VAL A 162 22.73 6.03 34.10
C VAL A 162 22.67 5.08 32.93
N LEU A 163 21.42 4.74 32.49
CA LEU A 163 21.20 4.00 31.26
C LEU A 163 21.33 4.96 30.06
N HIS A 164 22.10 4.56 29.07
CA HIS A 164 22.20 5.32 27.82
C HIS A 164 21.00 5.07 26.89
N VAL A 165 20.45 6.14 26.33
CA VAL A 165 19.35 6.10 25.34
C VAL A 165 19.63 5.13 24.20
N GLN A 166 20.89 5.00 23.79
CA GLN A 166 21.30 4.07 22.72
C GLN A 166 20.97 2.60 23.04
N ILE A 167 21.17 2.19 24.30
CA ILE A 167 20.89 0.83 24.77
C ILE A 167 19.41 0.50 24.63
N LEU A 168 18.55 1.41 25.09
CA LEU A 168 17.09 1.26 25.00
C LEU A 168 16.62 1.28 23.54
N ASN A 169 17.21 2.13 22.70
CA ASN A 169 16.92 2.16 21.27
C ASN A 169 17.31 0.85 20.56
N GLU A 170 18.45 0.26 20.94
CA GLU A 170 18.87 -1.03 20.42
C GLU A 170 17.95 -2.19 20.85
N LEU A 171 17.45 -2.15 22.10
CA LEU A 171 16.43 -3.10 22.57
C LEU A 171 15.14 -2.98 21.76
N ILE A 172 14.63 -1.75 21.57
CA ILE A 172 13.44 -1.50 20.75
C ILE A 172 13.67 -2.03 19.33
N SER A 173 14.81 -1.73 18.70
CA SER A 173 15.17 -2.21 17.38
C SER A 173 15.24 -3.74 17.31
N SER A 174 15.77 -4.38 18.34
CA SER A 174 15.86 -5.84 18.44
C SER A 174 14.48 -6.49 18.57
N PHE A 175 13.62 -5.94 19.42
CA PHE A 175 12.22 -6.37 19.52
C PHE A 175 11.44 -6.12 18.22
N SER A 176 11.74 -5.02 17.50
CA SER A 176 11.18 -4.76 16.17
C SER A 176 11.55 -5.86 15.16
N LYS A 177 12.84 -6.24 15.11
CA LYS A 177 13.34 -7.33 14.24
C LYS A 177 12.71 -8.67 14.55
N LEU A 178 12.47 -8.97 15.85
CA LEU A 178 11.78 -10.17 16.31
C LEU A 178 10.24 -10.10 16.14
N GLY A 179 9.70 -8.97 15.68
CA GLY A 179 8.26 -8.77 15.54
C GLY A 179 7.52 -8.72 16.88
N LYS A 180 8.16 -8.26 17.95
CA LYS A 180 7.61 -8.15 19.33
C LYS A 180 7.21 -6.70 19.63
N GLY A 181 6.29 -6.12 18.86
CA GLY A 181 5.90 -4.72 18.96
C GLY A 181 5.41 -4.28 20.35
N LYS A 182 4.73 -5.16 21.10
CA LYS A 182 4.30 -4.86 22.49
C LYS A 182 5.48 -4.69 23.44
N ALA A 183 6.49 -5.55 23.34
CA ALA A 183 7.70 -5.45 24.16
C ALA A 183 8.50 -4.18 23.79
N ALA A 184 8.59 -3.83 22.52
CA ALA A 184 9.20 -2.56 22.09
C ALA A 184 8.49 -1.34 22.71
N LEU A 185 7.17 -1.35 22.78
CA LEU A 185 6.38 -0.29 23.44
C LEU A 185 6.59 -0.26 24.95
N GLU A 186 6.74 -1.43 25.58
CA GLU A 186 7.05 -1.52 27.01
C GLU A 186 8.38 -0.84 27.32
N VAL A 187 9.43 -1.10 26.54
CA VAL A 187 10.72 -0.40 26.67
C VAL A 187 10.55 1.10 26.51
N PHE A 188 9.84 1.54 25.47
CA PHE A 188 9.55 2.96 25.23
C PHE A 188 8.89 3.65 26.42
N ASN A 189 7.90 3.00 27.03
CA ASN A 189 7.17 3.57 28.17
C ASN A 189 8.03 3.67 29.44
N LYS A 190 9.12 2.90 29.56
CA LYS A 190 10.04 2.90 30.69
C LYS A 190 11.16 3.94 30.60
N PHE A 191 11.27 4.69 29.47
CA PHE A 191 12.31 5.71 29.31
C PHE A 191 12.36 6.72 30.44
N GLY A 192 11.17 7.23 30.88
CA GLY A 192 11.07 8.18 31.98
C GLY A 192 11.51 7.60 33.31
N ASP A 193 11.15 6.32 33.57
CA ASP A 193 11.53 5.62 34.80
C ASP A 193 13.05 5.44 34.92
N PHE A 194 13.75 5.36 33.81
CA PHE A 194 15.21 5.24 33.73
C PHE A 194 15.93 6.59 33.58
N GLY A 195 15.23 7.72 33.73
CA GLY A 195 15.81 9.06 33.58
C GLY A 195 16.26 9.37 32.14
N CYS A 196 15.85 8.58 31.17
CA CYS A 196 16.20 8.78 29.76
C CYS A 196 15.19 9.66 29.03
N VAL A 197 15.68 10.52 28.13
CA VAL A 197 14.84 11.33 27.24
C VAL A 197 14.77 10.66 25.87
N SER A 198 13.55 10.43 25.38
CA SER A 198 13.34 9.86 24.06
C SER A 198 13.87 10.79 22.96
N ASN A 199 14.64 10.26 22.02
CA ASN A 199 15.12 10.98 20.84
C ASN A 199 14.41 10.53 19.55
N ALA A 200 14.77 11.12 18.42
CA ALA A 200 14.16 10.81 17.13
C ALA A 200 14.21 9.31 16.76
N ASP A 201 15.31 8.63 17.10
CA ASP A 201 15.47 7.20 16.85
C ASP A 201 14.59 6.36 17.76
N THR A 202 14.40 6.77 19.02
CA THR A 202 13.48 6.11 19.96
C THR A 202 12.06 6.05 19.39
N TYR A 203 11.54 7.19 18.95
CA TYR A 203 10.22 7.27 18.34
C TYR A 203 10.14 6.44 17.06
N TYR A 204 11.13 6.59 16.17
CA TYR A 204 11.17 5.87 14.92
C TYR A 204 11.14 4.35 15.10
N PHE A 205 12.03 3.78 15.92
CA PHE A 205 12.11 2.32 16.12
C PHE A 205 10.85 1.78 16.82
N THR A 206 10.24 2.55 17.72
CA THR A 206 8.99 2.16 18.37
C THR A 206 7.83 2.13 17.38
N ILE A 207 7.67 3.18 16.56
CA ILE A 207 6.67 3.24 15.51
C ILE A 207 6.87 2.09 14.50
N GLU A 208 8.13 1.84 14.09
CA GLU A 208 8.47 0.71 13.21
C GLU A 208 8.01 -0.63 13.79
N ALA A 209 8.35 -0.89 15.06
CA ALA A 209 8.01 -2.13 15.74
C ALA A 209 6.50 -2.38 15.77
N LEU A 210 5.72 -1.35 16.06
CA LEU A 210 4.27 -1.39 16.11
C LEU A 210 3.63 -1.56 14.73
N CYS A 211 4.11 -0.79 13.73
CA CYS A 211 3.62 -0.85 12.36
C CYS A 211 3.91 -2.20 11.68
N ARG A 212 5.06 -2.82 11.93
CA ARG A 212 5.39 -4.18 11.45
C ARG A 212 4.39 -5.24 11.93
N ARG A 213 3.75 -5.02 13.07
CA ARG A 213 2.71 -5.90 13.64
C ARG A 213 1.29 -5.41 13.39
N SER A 214 1.13 -4.39 12.55
CA SER A 214 -0.17 -3.77 12.23
C SER A 214 -0.92 -3.21 13.47
N ILE A 215 -0.18 -2.81 14.51
CA ILE A 215 -0.73 -2.22 15.73
C ILE A 215 -0.77 -0.68 15.56
N PHE A 216 -1.52 -0.23 14.56
CA PHE A 216 -1.52 1.19 14.15
C PHE A 216 -2.08 2.15 15.20
N GLY A 217 -3.00 1.73 16.07
CA GLY A 217 -3.54 2.59 17.13
C GLY A 217 -2.45 3.03 18.13
N TRP A 218 -1.61 2.11 18.58
CA TRP A 218 -0.50 2.47 19.47
C TRP A 218 0.62 3.20 18.72
N ALA A 219 0.88 2.84 17.47
CA ALA A 219 1.82 3.58 16.63
C ALA A 219 1.40 5.06 16.46
N GLN A 220 0.10 5.31 16.31
CA GLN A 220 -0.47 6.65 16.26
C GLN A 220 -0.20 7.42 17.56
N SER A 221 -0.49 6.84 18.74
CA SER A 221 -0.23 7.51 20.02
C SER A 221 1.25 7.81 20.26
N VAL A 222 2.18 6.94 19.81
CA VAL A 222 3.61 7.22 19.87
C VAL A 222 4.01 8.32 18.88
N CYS A 223 3.38 8.35 17.71
CA CYS A 223 3.60 9.39 16.71
C CYS A 223 3.09 10.76 17.21
N GLU A 224 1.92 10.83 17.84
CA GLU A 224 1.40 12.04 18.47
C GLU A 224 2.39 12.59 19.51
N LYS A 225 2.91 11.74 20.41
CA LYS A 225 3.96 12.15 21.38
C LYS A 225 5.23 12.67 20.70
N MET A 226 5.62 12.09 19.56
CA MET A 226 6.77 12.54 18.77
C MET A 226 6.53 13.96 18.21
N LEU A 227 5.32 14.20 17.67
CA LEU A 227 4.94 15.50 17.10
C LEU A 227 4.80 16.57 18.18
N ASP A 228 4.16 16.24 19.32
CA ASP A 228 4.00 17.14 20.47
C ASP A 228 5.36 17.55 21.08
N ALA A 229 6.32 16.64 21.07
CA ALA A 229 7.70 16.93 21.51
C ALA A 229 8.51 17.74 20.48
N GLY A 230 8.00 17.96 19.26
CA GLY A 230 8.71 18.63 18.18
C GLY A 230 9.92 17.83 17.65
N ILE A 231 9.98 16.52 17.90
CA ILE A 231 11.13 15.66 17.56
C ILE A 231 10.80 14.87 16.31
N LEU A 232 11.39 15.26 15.18
CA LEU A 232 11.24 14.51 13.91
C LEU A 232 12.58 13.86 13.52
N PRO A 233 12.56 12.59 13.08
CA PRO A 233 13.72 11.93 12.52
C PRO A 233 14.12 12.52 11.15
N ASP A 234 15.15 11.95 10.53
CA ASP A 234 15.58 12.33 9.19
C ASP A 234 14.49 12.06 8.12
N GLY A 235 14.62 12.71 6.96
CA GLY A 235 13.62 12.64 5.90
C GLY A 235 13.34 11.21 5.40
N GLU A 236 14.34 10.31 5.39
CA GLU A 236 14.15 8.92 4.99
C GLU A 236 13.27 8.17 5.99
N LYS A 237 13.54 8.33 7.29
CA LYS A 237 12.75 7.73 8.36
C LYS A 237 11.33 8.30 8.41
N VAL A 238 11.18 9.62 8.25
CA VAL A 238 9.85 10.27 8.09
C VAL A 238 9.09 9.66 6.92
N GLY A 239 9.72 9.51 5.76
CA GLY A 239 9.10 8.87 4.58
C GLY A 239 8.68 7.42 4.84
N ARG A 240 9.43 6.66 5.65
CA ARG A 240 9.05 5.30 6.06
C ARG A 240 7.83 5.31 6.99
N ILE A 241 7.78 6.21 7.97
CA ILE A 241 6.61 6.39 8.87
C ILE A 241 5.36 6.69 8.05
N ILE A 242 5.42 7.68 7.15
CA ILE A 242 4.34 8.01 6.23
C ILE A 242 3.86 6.77 5.46
N SER A 243 4.82 6.01 4.90
CA SER A 243 4.49 4.81 4.12
C SER A 243 3.82 3.72 4.96
N TRP A 244 4.20 3.53 6.22
CA TRP A 244 3.57 2.56 7.13
C TRP A 244 2.13 2.98 7.47
N PHE A 245 1.90 4.23 7.83
CA PHE A 245 0.56 4.74 8.11
C PHE A 245 -0.36 4.63 6.87
N CYS A 246 0.15 4.95 5.67
CA CYS A 246 -0.59 4.76 4.43
C CYS A 246 -0.96 3.29 4.18
N LYS A 247 -0.06 2.33 4.44
CA LYS A 247 -0.34 0.89 4.38
C LYS A 247 -1.41 0.48 5.41
N GLY A 248 -1.40 1.10 6.57
CA GLY A 248 -2.36 0.90 7.65
C GLY A 248 -3.71 1.59 7.45
N LYS A 249 -3.95 2.24 6.31
CA LYS A 249 -5.15 3.06 6.03
C LYS A 249 -5.32 4.22 7.01
N LYS A 250 -4.21 4.79 7.48
CA LYS A 250 -4.13 5.94 8.37
C LYS A 250 -3.54 7.14 7.64
N ALA A 251 -4.16 7.50 6.49
CA ALA A 251 -3.64 8.55 5.62
C ALA A 251 -3.68 9.95 6.27
N LYS A 252 -4.67 10.22 7.13
CA LYS A 252 -4.75 11.48 7.90
C LYS A 252 -3.56 11.62 8.85
N ASP A 253 -3.22 10.56 9.60
CA ASP A 253 -2.07 10.56 10.52
C ASP A 253 -0.75 10.70 9.75
N ALA A 254 -0.62 10.03 8.60
CA ALA A 254 0.52 10.19 7.71
C ALA A 254 0.65 11.64 7.19
N HIS A 255 -0.47 12.32 6.90
CA HIS A 255 -0.49 13.71 6.49
C HIS A 255 -0.05 14.65 7.63
N LEU A 256 -0.44 14.37 8.88
CA LEU A 256 0.04 15.15 10.03
C LEU A 256 1.55 15.08 10.16
N VAL A 257 2.15 13.89 9.99
CA VAL A 257 3.62 13.73 9.98
C VAL A 257 4.27 14.52 8.85
N TYR A 258 3.66 14.51 7.66
CA TYR A 258 4.14 15.28 6.51
C TYR A 258 4.07 16.79 6.77
N SER A 259 2.95 17.29 7.30
CA SER A 259 2.72 18.71 7.56
C SER A 259 3.60 19.25 8.68
N SER A 260 3.96 18.40 9.66
CA SER A 260 4.87 18.77 10.76
C SER A 260 6.34 18.84 10.33
N ALA A 261 6.68 18.33 9.12
CA ALA A 261 8.03 18.47 8.59
C ALA A 261 8.25 19.91 8.12
N GLU A 262 9.35 20.51 8.56
CA GLU A 262 9.78 21.83 8.06
C GLU A 262 10.03 21.77 6.53
N ASP A 263 9.87 22.87 5.83
CA ASP A 263 9.99 22.92 4.36
C ASP A 263 11.34 22.40 3.86
N VAL A 264 12.43 22.65 4.59
CA VAL A 264 13.74 22.10 4.28
C VAL A 264 13.74 20.57 4.35
N LYS A 265 13.08 19.99 5.38
CA LYS A 265 12.99 18.52 5.54
C LYS A 265 12.07 17.88 4.50
N LYS A 266 11.01 18.59 4.05
CA LYS A 266 10.12 18.12 2.96
C LYS A 266 10.88 17.85 1.67
N GLN A 267 11.91 18.64 1.34
CA GLN A 267 12.72 18.45 0.14
C GLN A 267 13.54 17.15 0.15
N TYR A 268 13.85 16.62 1.34
CA TYR A 268 14.60 15.37 1.51
C TYR A 268 13.71 14.14 1.71
N LEU A 269 12.38 14.31 1.64
CA LEU A 269 11.48 13.16 1.70
C LEU A 269 11.57 12.33 0.41
N PRO A 270 11.60 11.00 0.51
CA PRO A 270 11.57 10.15 -0.67
C PRO A 270 10.31 10.41 -1.50
N PRO A 271 10.41 10.78 -2.79
CA PRO A 271 9.26 11.08 -3.65
C PRO A 271 8.23 9.95 -3.67
N ALA A 272 8.67 8.71 -3.60
CA ALA A 272 7.78 7.54 -3.55
C ALA A 272 6.85 7.56 -2.32
N SER A 273 7.33 8.01 -1.15
CA SER A 273 6.53 8.11 0.06
C SER A 273 5.49 9.22 -0.05
N VAL A 274 5.86 10.38 -0.62
CA VAL A 274 4.95 11.50 -0.88
C VAL A 274 3.87 11.10 -1.90
N TYR A 275 4.26 10.44 -3.00
CA TYR A 275 3.31 9.96 -4.01
C TYR A 275 2.34 8.92 -3.44
N PHE A 276 2.83 8.06 -2.55
CA PHE A 276 2.00 7.07 -1.88
C PHE A 276 1.03 7.73 -0.90
N LEU A 277 1.47 8.78 -0.17
CA LEU A 277 0.60 9.57 0.71
C LEU A 277 -0.53 10.24 -0.09
N ILE A 278 -0.21 11.00 -1.14
CA ILE A 278 -1.19 11.66 -2.00
C ILE A 278 -2.18 10.63 -2.56
N SER A 279 -1.68 9.51 -3.06
CA SER A 279 -2.53 8.43 -3.59
C SER A 279 -3.43 7.81 -2.51
N SER A 280 -2.96 7.75 -1.26
CA SER A 280 -3.73 7.20 -0.13
C SER A 280 -4.79 8.18 0.34
N LEU A 281 -4.48 9.46 0.44
CA LEU A 281 -5.45 10.54 0.72
C LEU A 281 -6.56 10.59 -0.34
N CYS A 282 -6.21 10.38 -1.61
CA CYS A 282 -7.20 10.33 -2.69
C CYS A 282 -8.13 9.11 -2.66
N ARG A 283 -7.98 8.16 -1.74
CA ARG A 283 -8.91 7.02 -1.60
C ARG A 283 -10.15 7.33 -0.78
N GLU A 284 -10.06 8.29 0.13
CA GLU A 284 -11.15 8.73 1.00
C GLU A 284 -11.66 10.10 0.56
N ASP A 285 -12.97 10.31 0.56
CA ASP A 285 -13.59 11.52 0.01
C ASP A 285 -13.22 12.78 0.81
N GLU A 286 -13.12 12.64 2.14
CA GLU A 286 -12.82 13.74 3.05
C GLU A 286 -11.38 14.28 2.92
N THR A 287 -10.45 13.47 2.43
CA THR A 287 -9.02 13.79 2.41
C THR A 287 -8.49 14.21 1.04
N VAL A 288 -9.34 14.18 0.00
CA VAL A 288 -8.94 14.57 -1.36
C VAL A 288 -8.41 16.00 -1.42
N LYS A 289 -8.99 16.93 -0.65
CA LYS A 289 -8.54 18.33 -0.62
C LYS A 289 -7.15 18.47 -0.03
N LEU A 290 -6.83 17.70 1.03
CA LEU A 290 -5.48 17.68 1.60
C LEU A 290 -4.45 17.20 0.56
N ALA A 291 -4.83 16.21 -0.27
CA ALA A 291 -3.97 15.75 -1.35
C ALA A 291 -3.79 16.81 -2.45
N LEU A 292 -4.81 17.64 -2.71
CA LEU A 292 -4.73 18.74 -3.66
C LEU A 292 -3.75 19.81 -3.16
N ASP A 293 -3.86 20.21 -1.89
CA ASP A 293 -2.98 21.23 -1.29
C ASP A 293 -1.51 20.79 -1.31
N MET A 294 -1.23 19.49 -1.12
CA MET A 294 0.12 18.93 -1.23
C MET A 294 0.75 19.06 -2.62
N LEU A 295 -0.01 19.28 -3.69
CA LEU A 295 0.54 19.45 -5.02
C LEU A 295 1.30 20.79 -5.18
N ASP A 296 1.01 21.77 -4.35
CA ASP A 296 1.69 23.06 -4.36
C ASP A 296 3.11 22.98 -3.77
N ASP A 297 3.38 21.96 -2.94
CA ASP A 297 4.71 21.71 -2.37
C ASP A 297 5.73 21.18 -3.41
N PHE A 298 5.28 20.82 -4.63
CA PHE A 298 6.19 20.32 -5.66
C PHE A 298 7.00 21.43 -6.29
N ALA A 299 8.34 21.35 -6.17
CA ALA A 299 9.24 22.22 -6.91
C ALA A 299 9.02 22.09 -8.43
N VAL A 300 9.24 23.17 -9.18
CA VAL A 300 8.97 23.26 -10.62
C VAL A 300 9.60 22.10 -11.41
N GLU A 301 10.82 21.71 -11.07
CA GLU A 301 11.52 20.62 -11.76
C GLU A 301 10.94 19.25 -11.41
N ALA A 302 10.63 18.99 -10.12
CA ALA A 302 10.04 17.74 -9.67
C ALA A 302 8.61 17.56 -10.21
N ARG A 303 7.87 18.65 -10.37
CA ARG A 303 6.50 18.67 -10.89
C ARG A 303 6.40 18.05 -12.29
N LYS A 304 7.41 18.26 -13.16
CA LYS A 304 7.43 17.72 -14.53
C LYS A 304 7.30 16.19 -14.59
N TYR A 305 7.76 15.50 -13.55
CA TYR A 305 7.77 14.03 -13.47
C TYR A 305 6.68 13.46 -12.56
N ALA A 306 5.92 14.31 -11.89
CA ALA A 306 4.94 13.92 -10.87
C ALA A 306 3.56 13.53 -11.44
N ILE A 307 3.51 12.88 -12.62
CA ILE A 307 2.23 12.54 -13.27
C ILE A 307 1.31 11.66 -12.39
N GLN A 308 1.87 10.75 -11.57
CA GLN A 308 1.10 9.84 -10.74
C GLN A 308 0.31 10.56 -9.64
N PRO A 309 0.91 11.43 -8.77
CA PRO A 309 0.17 12.15 -7.74
C PRO A 309 -0.88 13.09 -8.35
N PHE A 310 -0.54 13.85 -9.40
CA PHE A 310 -1.51 14.72 -10.08
C PHE A 310 -2.70 13.94 -10.64
N SER A 311 -2.46 12.82 -11.33
CA SER A 311 -3.53 11.95 -11.84
C SER A 311 -4.38 11.34 -10.73
N ALA A 312 -3.78 11.04 -9.58
CA ALA A 312 -4.51 10.53 -8.41
C ALA A 312 -5.48 11.59 -7.86
N VAL A 313 -5.04 12.85 -7.76
CA VAL A 313 -5.88 13.97 -7.30
C VAL A 313 -7.00 14.24 -8.29
N VAL A 314 -6.73 14.31 -9.60
CA VAL A 314 -7.78 14.45 -10.64
C VAL A 314 -8.85 13.36 -10.48
N ARG A 315 -8.43 12.10 -10.28
CA ARG A 315 -9.35 10.99 -10.04
C ARG A 315 -10.16 11.16 -8.76
N GLY A 316 -9.51 11.61 -7.68
CA GLY A 316 -10.14 11.89 -6.40
C GLY A 316 -11.21 12.97 -6.51
N LEU A 317 -10.89 14.10 -7.15
CA LEU A 317 -11.81 15.22 -7.41
C LEU A 317 -13.03 14.77 -8.23
N CYS A 318 -12.81 14.03 -9.32
CA CYS A 318 -13.92 13.46 -10.10
C CYS A 318 -14.80 12.50 -9.27
N ARG A 319 -14.23 11.76 -8.31
CA ARG A 319 -14.98 10.84 -7.45
C ARG A 319 -15.87 11.61 -6.46
N ILE A 320 -15.39 12.67 -5.85
CA ILE A 320 -16.17 13.52 -4.94
C ILE A 320 -17.10 14.49 -5.69
N LYS A 321 -17.20 14.33 -7.03
CA LYS A 321 -18.01 15.15 -7.93
C LYS A 321 -17.55 16.61 -8.07
N ASP A 322 -16.36 16.94 -7.65
CA ASP A 322 -15.72 18.24 -7.93
C ASP A 322 -15.01 18.17 -9.30
N VAL A 323 -15.84 18.12 -10.35
CA VAL A 323 -15.33 17.95 -11.73
C VAL A 323 -14.69 19.24 -12.24
N ASP A 324 -15.18 20.40 -11.78
CA ASP A 324 -14.60 21.70 -12.13
C ASP A 324 -13.22 21.89 -11.51
N GLY A 325 -13.04 21.46 -10.26
CA GLY A 325 -11.72 21.38 -9.64
C GLY A 325 -10.77 20.45 -10.41
N ALA A 326 -11.27 19.31 -10.87
CA ALA A 326 -10.51 18.39 -11.71
C ALA A 326 -10.13 19.00 -13.08
N LYS A 327 -11.05 19.74 -13.73
CA LYS A 327 -10.80 20.50 -14.96
C LYS A 327 -9.72 21.55 -14.74
N LYS A 328 -9.82 22.33 -13.65
CA LYS A 328 -8.83 23.36 -13.30
C LYS A 328 -7.43 22.76 -13.15
N LEU A 329 -7.32 21.66 -12.40
CA LEU A 329 -6.06 20.96 -12.21
C LEU A 329 -5.52 20.38 -13.53
N LEU A 330 -6.38 19.81 -14.38
CA LEU A 330 -5.99 19.32 -15.71
C LEU A 330 -5.42 20.47 -16.59
N LEU A 331 -6.07 21.64 -16.59
CA LEU A 331 -5.59 22.82 -17.33
C LEU A 331 -4.23 23.29 -16.78
N GLU A 332 -4.06 23.31 -15.47
CA GLU A 332 -2.79 23.64 -14.83
C GLU A 332 -1.69 22.63 -15.21
N MET A 333 -1.97 21.34 -15.23
CA MET A 333 -1.05 20.31 -15.73
C MET A 333 -0.62 20.56 -17.18
N THR A 334 -1.54 21.04 -18.03
CA THR A 334 -1.20 21.35 -19.44
C THR A 334 -0.30 22.55 -19.59
N MET A 335 -0.32 23.49 -18.65
CA MET A 335 0.48 24.73 -18.69
C MET A 335 1.81 24.60 -17.96
N LYS A 336 1.79 24.03 -16.77
CA LYS A 336 2.94 24.00 -15.84
C LYS A 336 3.56 22.60 -15.72
N GLY A 337 2.92 21.59 -16.32
CA GLY A 337 3.28 20.16 -16.14
C GLY A 337 2.71 19.57 -14.83
N PRO A 338 2.81 18.25 -14.66
CA PRO A 338 3.28 17.27 -15.66
C PRO A 338 2.29 17.13 -16.85
N PRO A 339 2.78 16.84 -18.08
CA PRO A 339 1.90 16.76 -19.25
C PRO A 339 0.87 15.62 -19.11
N PRO A 340 -0.45 15.94 -19.15
CA PRO A 340 -1.47 14.92 -19.01
C PRO A 340 -1.61 14.07 -20.26
N GLY A 341 -1.69 12.74 -20.11
CA GLY A 341 -2.00 11.82 -21.20
C GLY A 341 -3.49 11.53 -21.32
N ASN A 342 -3.87 10.66 -22.27
CA ASN A 342 -5.26 10.25 -22.52
C ASN A 342 -5.99 9.82 -21.24
N ALA A 343 -5.32 9.10 -20.33
CA ALA A 343 -5.94 8.60 -19.11
C ALA A 343 -6.47 9.74 -18.21
N VAL A 344 -5.73 10.85 -18.08
CA VAL A 344 -6.14 11.98 -17.23
C VAL A 344 -7.31 12.73 -17.88
N PHE A 345 -7.26 12.99 -19.19
CA PHE A 345 -8.39 13.56 -19.93
C PHE A 345 -9.63 12.69 -19.80
N ASN A 346 -9.51 11.37 -19.96
CA ASN A 346 -10.63 10.44 -19.85
C ASN A 346 -11.26 10.43 -18.45
N MET A 347 -10.49 10.68 -17.40
CA MET A 347 -11.04 10.82 -16.03
C MET A 347 -11.96 12.04 -15.93
N VAL A 348 -11.54 13.21 -16.43
CA VAL A 348 -12.33 14.43 -16.40
C VAL A 348 -13.56 14.32 -17.32
N ILE A 349 -13.38 13.81 -18.54
CA ILE A 349 -14.49 13.52 -19.47
C ILE A 349 -15.53 12.61 -18.81
N SER A 350 -15.07 11.52 -18.15
CA SER A 350 -15.97 10.62 -17.42
C SER A 350 -16.66 11.31 -16.24
N GLY A 351 -15.98 12.24 -15.57
CA GLY A 351 -16.55 13.06 -14.52
C GLY A 351 -17.75 13.87 -15.04
N TYR A 352 -17.56 14.65 -16.09
CA TYR A 352 -18.62 15.44 -16.72
C TYR A 352 -19.76 14.57 -17.29
N CYS A 353 -19.43 13.46 -17.96
CA CYS A 353 -20.45 12.51 -18.42
C CYS A 353 -21.33 11.97 -17.28
N LYS A 354 -20.77 11.73 -16.10
CA LYS A 354 -21.52 11.29 -14.91
C LYS A 354 -22.32 12.41 -14.26
N ALA A 355 -21.82 13.64 -14.34
CA ALA A 355 -22.54 14.84 -13.88
C ALA A 355 -23.70 15.22 -14.82
N GLY A 356 -23.72 14.67 -16.05
CA GLY A 356 -24.72 14.99 -17.08
C GLY A 356 -24.33 16.17 -17.95
N ASP A 357 -23.20 16.79 -17.73
CA ASP A 357 -22.71 17.91 -18.52
C ASP A 357 -21.95 17.41 -19.76
N MET A 358 -22.69 17.10 -20.78
CA MET A 358 -22.18 16.60 -22.05
C MET A 358 -21.45 17.68 -22.85
N GLY A 359 -21.78 18.96 -22.65
CA GLY A 359 -21.12 20.10 -23.29
C GLY A 359 -19.65 20.15 -22.87
N GLU A 360 -19.39 20.19 -21.56
CA GLU A 360 -18.05 20.20 -20.97
C GLU A 360 -17.27 18.91 -21.34
N ALA A 361 -17.93 17.74 -21.35
CA ALA A 361 -17.29 16.49 -21.76
C ALA A 361 -16.74 16.55 -23.19
N ILE A 362 -17.51 17.11 -24.12
CA ILE A 362 -17.09 17.31 -25.53
C ILE A 362 -15.99 18.37 -25.62
N GLU A 363 -16.08 19.45 -24.86
CA GLU A 363 -15.03 20.48 -24.81
C GLU A 363 -13.70 19.88 -24.37
N MET A 364 -13.70 19.05 -23.34
CA MET A 364 -12.49 18.36 -22.88
C MET A 364 -11.92 17.40 -23.93
N MET A 365 -12.77 16.69 -24.69
CA MET A 365 -12.31 15.88 -25.81
C MET A 365 -11.70 16.73 -26.93
N ASN A 366 -12.27 17.91 -27.22
CA ASN A 366 -11.72 18.83 -28.22
C ASN A 366 -10.40 19.44 -27.76
N LEU A 367 -10.26 19.78 -26.48
CA LEU A 367 -9.01 20.23 -25.89
C LEU A 367 -7.93 19.13 -26.00
N MET A 368 -8.29 17.88 -25.72
CA MET A 368 -7.40 16.72 -25.90
C MET A 368 -6.87 16.65 -27.34
N LYS A 369 -7.76 16.78 -28.35
CA LYS A 369 -7.41 16.81 -29.78
C LYS A 369 -6.48 17.99 -30.12
N SER A 370 -6.78 19.19 -29.64
CA SER A 370 -5.98 20.38 -29.89
C SER A 370 -4.55 20.31 -29.31
N ARG A 371 -4.36 19.49 -28.28
CA ARG A 371 -3.03 19.21 -27.68
C ARG A 371 -2.28 18.06 -28.38
N GLY A 372 -2.78 17.59 -29.54
CA GLY A 372 -2.16 16.51 -30.31
C GLY A 372 -2.42 15.10 -29.77
N LEU A 373 -3.22 14.96 -28.73
CA LEU A 373 -3.62 13.65 -28.21
C LEU A 373 -4.76 13.08 -29.08
N LYS A 374 -4.68 11.78 -29.37
CA LYS A 374 -5.71 11.11 -30.15
C LYS A 374 -6.70 10.42 -29.21
N PRO A 375 -8.01 10.81 -29.20
CA PRO A 375 -9.04 10.06 -28.48
C PRO A 375 -9.03 8.61 -28.93
N ASP A 376 -9.03 7.70 -27.98
CA ASP A 376 -9.08 6.26 -28.21
C ASP A 376 -10.55 5.73 -28.15
N VAL A 377 -10.74 4.45 -28.43
CA VAL A 377 -12.06 3.81 -28.35
C VAL A 377 -12.68 3.98 -26.97
N TYR A 378 -11.85 3.99 -25.90
CA TYR A 378 -12.34 4.20 -24.55
C TYR A 378 -12.90 5.61 -24.34
N THR A 379 -12.20 6.66 -24.80
CA THR A 379 -12.67 8.06 -24.76
C THR A 379 -14.08 8.19 -25.36
N TYR A 380 -14.24 7.65 -26.56
CA TYR A 380 -15.54 7.69 -27.26
C TYR A 380 -16.61 6.87 -26.53
N THR A 381 -16.25 5.69 -26.00
CA THR A 381 -17.20 4.85 -25.25
C THR A 381 -17.69 5.55 -23.97
N VAL A 382 -16.83 6.27 -23.27
CA VAL A 382 -17.20 7.07 -22.09
C VAL A 382 -18.20 8.15 -22.44
N ILE A 383 -17.99 8.88 -23.55
CA ILE A 383 -18.89 9.93 -24.01
C ILE A 383 -20.24 9.32 -24.45
N MET A 384 -20.22 8.22 -25.21
CA MET A 384 -21.45 7.51 -25.57
C MET A 384 -22.22 7.03 -24.33
N SER A 385 -21.51 6.55 -23.30
CA SER A 385 -22.14 6.17 -22.03
C SER A 385 -22.80 7.37 -21.33
N GLY A 386 -22.20 8.55 -21.39
CA GLY A 386 -22.80 9.79 -20.89
C GLY A 386 -24.12 10.10 -21.60
N TYR A 387 -24.10 10.14 -22.93
CA TYR A 387 -25.30 10.36 -23.76
C TYR A 387 -26.40 9.34 -23.49
N THR A 388 -26.05 8.03 -23.45
CA THR A 388 -27.04 6.97 -23.19
C THR A 388 -27.61 7.03 -21.78
N ASN A 389 -26.84 7.44 -20.79
CA ASN A 389 -27.34 7.60 -19.43
C ASN A 389 -28.28 8.80 -19.29
N GLY A 390 -28.02 9.87 -20.03
CA GLY A 390 -28.89 11.05 -20.13
C GLY A 390 -30.10 10.88 -21.11
N GLY A 391 -30.28 9.71 -21.72
CA GLY A 391 -31.37 9.47 -22.71
C GLY A 391 -31.16 10.13 -24.06
N GLN A 392 -30.00 10.72 -24.33
CA GLN A 392 -29.67 11.47 -25.54
C GLN A 392 -29.05 10.55 -26.61
N MET A 393 -29.81 9.57 -27.08
CA MET A 393 -29.31 8.53 -28.02
C MET A 393 -28.83 9.09 -29.37
N GLU A 394 -29.42 10.19 -29.84
CA GLU A 394 -28.94 10.84 -31.08
C GLU A 394 -27.48 11.29 -30.95
N GLY A 395 -27.12 11.88 -29.82
CA GLY A 395 -25.73 12.24 -29.50
C GLY A 395 -24.80 11.02 -29.49
N ALA A 396 -25.24 9.93 -28.84
CA ALA A 396 -24.50 8.68 -28.84
C ALA A 396 -24.29 8.09 -30.24
N CYS A 397 -25.29 8.15 -31.09
CA CYS A 397 -25.23 7.68 -32.50
C CYS A 397 -24.29 8.55 -33.36
N LYS A 398 -24.27 9.88 -33.16
CA LYS A 398 -23.31 10.77 -33.84
C LYS A 398 -21.87 10.40 -33.48
N ILE A 399 -21.61 10.18 -32.19
CA ILE A 399 -20.29 9.75 -31.72
C ILE A 399 -19.94 8.35 -32.28
N LEU A 400 -20.90 7.40 -32.32
CA LEU A 400 -20.67 6.09 -32.91
C LEU A 400 -20.25 6.19 -34.39
N SER A 401 -20.89 7.05 -35.17
CA SER A 401 -20.55 7.27 -36.59
C SER A 401 -19.13 7.83 -36.74
N GLU A 402 -18.74 8.78 -35.86
CA GLU A 402 -17.36 9.34 -35.86
C GLU A 402 -16.33 8.25 -35.53
N VAL A 403 -16.62 7.42 -34.53
CA VAL A 403 -15.73 6.34 -34.09
C VAL A 403 -15.52 5.29 -35.18
N LYS A 404 -16.60 4.84 -35.83
CA LYS A 404 -16.52 3.84 -36.91
C LYS A 404 -15.61 4.28 -38.04
N ASN A 405 -15.62 5.58 -38.36
CA ASN A 405 -14.73 6.13 -39.39
C ASN A 405 -13.25 6.16 -39.00
N LYS A 406 -12.95 6.22 -37.69
CA LYS A 406 -11.58 6.35 -37.17
C LYS A 406 -11.00 5.03 -36.66
N HIS A 407 -11.85 4.17 -36.13
CA HIS A 407 -11.49 2.90 -35.49
C HIS A 407 -12.31 1.77 -36.10
N PRO A 408 -11.71 0.95 -36.98
CA PRO A 408 -12.42 -0.10 -37.69
C PRO A 408 -12.93 -1.23 -36.80
N LYS A 409 -12.37 -1.35 -35.59
CA LYS A 409 -12.82 -2.33 -34.58
C LYS A 409 -13.28 -1.62 -33.33
N LEU A 410 -14.58 -1.69 -33.06
CA LEU A 410 -15.17 -1.24 -31.81
C LEU A 410 -15.01 -2.32 -30.73
N SER A 411 -14.96 -1.88 -29.46
CA SER A 411 -14.96 -2.80 -28.34
C SER A 411 -16.36 -3.34 -28.07
N HIS A 412 -16.44 -4.52 -27.50
CA HIS A 412 -17.70 -5.08 -27.03
C HIS A 412 -18.41 -4.15 -26.02
N VAL A 413 -17.65 -3.43 -25.17
CA VAL A 413 -18.17 -2.44 -24.22
C VAL A 413 -18.92 -1.30 -24.92
N THR A 414 -18.46 -0.89 -26.10
CA THR A 414 -19.11 0.14 -26.91
C THR A 414 -20.51 -0.32 -27.35
N TYR A 415 -20.63 -1.53 -27.92
CA TYR A 415 -21.90 -2.10 -28.32
C TYR A 415 -22.84 -2.30 -27.12
N HIS A 416 -22.32 -2.88 -26.02
CA HIS A 416 -23.06 -3.05 -24.78
C HIS A 416 -23.68 -1.75 -24.27
N THR A 417 -22.89 -0.67 -24.26
CA THR A 417 -23.36 0.66 -23.82
C THR A 417 -24.55 1.14 -24.65
N LEU A 418 -24.47 1.01 -25.95
CA LEU A 418 -25.56 1.45 -26.85
C LEU A 418 -26.81 0.56 -26.79
N ILE A 419 -26.63 -0.77 -26.77
CA ILE A 419 -27.71 -1.73 -26.57
C ILE A 419 -28.46 -1.42 -25.28
N ARG A 420 -27.71 -1.20 -24.19
CA ARG A 420 -28.29 -0.81 -22.90
C ARG A 420 -29.05 0.52 -22.97
N GLY A 421 -28.53 1.49 -23.73
CA GLY A 421 -29.20 2.77 -23.98
C GLY A 421 -30.54 2.58 -24.68
N TYR A 422 -30.61 1.83 -25.79
CA TYR A 422 -31.83 1.53 -26.50
C TYR A 422 -32.84 0.73 -25.67
N CYS A 423 -32.38 -0.23 -24.87
CA CYS A 423 -33.23 -0.95 -23.92
C CYS A 423 -33.86 -0.03 -22.85
N LYS A 424 -33.16 1.05 -22.43
CA LYS A 424 -33.72 2.04 -21.50
C LYS A 424 -34.85 2.87 -22.12
N LEU A 425 -34.70 3.24 -23.39
CA LEU A 425 -35.66 4.01 -24.17
C LEU A 425 -36.76 3.16 -24.81
N GLU A 426 -36.75 1.85 -24.56
CA GLU A 426 -37.71 0.90 -25.10
C GLU A 426 -37.68 0.77 -26.63
N GLU A 427 -36.57 1.19 -27.25
CA GLU A 427 -36.32 1.06 -28.70
C GLU A 427 -35.63 -0.29 -29.01
N PHE A 428 -36.33 -1.40 -28.74
CA PHE A 428 -35.75 -2.74 -28.77
C PHE A 428 -35.23 -3.16 -30.13
N ASP A 429 -35.95 -2.77 -31.21
CA ASP A 429 -35.57 -3.07 -32.62
C ASP A 429 -34.18 -2.52 -32.95
N LYS A 430 -33.89 -1.30 -32.46
CA LYS A 430 -32.56 -0.68 -32.63
C LYS A 430 -31.51 -1.41 -31.82
N GLY A 431 -31.84 -1.87 -30.61
CA GLY A 431 -30.96 -2.71 -29.78
C GLY A 431 -30.63 -4.05 -30.44
N LEU A 432 -31.65 -4.72 -31.03
CA LEU A 432 -31.51 -5.96 -31.81
C LEU A 432 -30.67 -5.76 -33.08
N LYS A 433 -30.87 -4.63 -33.77
CA LYS A 433 -30.03 -4.26 -34.93
C LYS A 433 -28.57 -4.11 -34.56
N LEU A 434 -28.27 -3.45 -33.42
CA LEU A 434 -26.89 -3.33 -32.93
C LEU A 434 -26.28 -4.68 -32.55
N LEU A 435 -27.05 -5.60 -31.98
CA LEU A 435 -26.58 -6.95 -31.68
C LEU A 435 -26.14 -7.69 -32.95
N ARG A 436 -26.93 -7.56 -34.04
CA ARG A 436 -26.58 -8.14 -35.36
C ARG A 436 -25.31 -7.48 -35.91
N GLU A 437 -25.27 -6.16 -35.92
CA GLU A 437 -24.10 -5.41 -36.38
C GLU A 437 -22.82 -5.78 -35.61
N MET A 438 -22.93 -6.02 -34.31
CA MET A 438 -21.80 -6.47 -33.46
C MET A 438 -21.25 -7.80 -33.99
N LYS A 439 -22.11 -8.75 -34.34
CA LYS A 439 -21.73 -10.05 -34.92
C LYS A 439 -21.07 -9.88 -36.30
N ASP A 440 -21.68 -9.07 -37.16
CA ASP A 440 -21.19 -8.79 -38.52
C ASP A 440 -19.78 -8.17 -38.47
N SER A 441 -19.53 -7.36 -37.45
CA SER A 441 -18.23 -6.77 -37.16
C SER A 441 -17.23 -7.76 -36.50
N ARG A 442 -17.56 -9.04 -36.37
CA ARG A 442 -16.79 -10.09 -35.71
C ARG A 442 -16.44 -9.78 -34.24
N VAL A 443 -17.32 -9.05 -33.59
CA VAL A 443 -17.26 -8.83 -32.12
C VAL A 443 -18.31 -9.77 -31.52
N GLN A 444 -17.85 -10.82 -30.83
CA GLN A 444 -18.75 -11.81 -30.26
C GLN A 444 -19.52 -11.20 -29.07
N PRO A 445 -20.88 -11.24 -29.12
CA PRO A 445 -21.68 -10.86 -27.96
C PRO A 445 -21.44 -11.81 -26.79
N ASN A 446 -21.48 -11.29 -25.59
CA ASN A 446 -21.35 -12.08 -24.37
C ASN A 446 -22.73 -12.21 -23.66
N VAL A 447 -22.69 -12.85 -22.50
CA VAL A 447 -23.90 -13.09 -21.67
C VAL A 447 -24.64 -11.80 -21.31
N ASP A 448 -23.89 -10.66 -21.15
CA ASP A 448 -24.47 -9.41 -20.66
C ASP A 448 -25.35 -8.72 -21.71
N GLU A 449 -24.97 -8.73 -23.00
CA GLU A 449 -25.77 -8.18 -24.10
C GLU A 449 -27.06 -8.95 -24.25
N TYR A 450 -27.00 -10.27 -24.29
CA TYR A 450 -28.18 -11.13 -24.39
C TYR A 450 -29.10 -10.97 -23.18
N ASN A 451 -28.57 -11.07 -21.97
CA ASN A 451 -29.38 -10.89 -20.76
C ASN A 451 -30.07 -9.54 -20.72
N LYS A 452 -29.40 -8.48 -21.17
CA LYS A 452 -29.97 -7.13 -21.14
C LYS A 452 -31.14 -7.00 -22.11
N LEU A 453 -31.00 -7.51 -23.34
CA LEU A 453 -32.06 -7.51 -24.32
C LEU A 453 -33.24 -8.40 -23.89
N ILE A 454 -32.96 -9.64 -23.50
CA ILE A 454 -33.98 -10.59 -23.04
C ILE A 454 -34.78 -10.02 -21.87
N GLN A 455 -34.11 -9.52 -20.84
CA GLN A 455 -34.78 -8.92 -19.68
C GLN A 455 -35.64 -7.71 -20.08
N SER A 456 -35.14 -6.87 -20.98
CA SER A 456 -35.88 -5.70 -21.42
C SER A 456 -37.10 -6.06 -22.27
N LEU A 457 -36.96 -7.02 -23.16
CA LEU A 457 -38.08 -7.56 -23.96
C LEU A 457 -39.15 -8.19 -23.07
N CYS A 458 -38.74 -9.01 -22.09
CA CYS A 458 -39.68 -9.64 -21.16
C CYS A 458 -40.42 -8.62 -20.28
N LEU A 459 -39.66 -7.69 -19.64
CA LEU A 459 -40.20 -6.81 -18.59
C LEU A 459 -40.96 -5.60 -19.14
N LYS A 460 -40.63 -5.14 -20.35
CA LYS A 460 -41.13 -3.89 -20.88
C LYS A 460 -42.01 -4.10 -22.14
N ALA A 461 -41.55 -4.94 -23.05
CA ALA A 461 -42.30 -5.22 -24.28
C ALA A 461 -43.28 -6.39 -24.14
N LEU A 462 -43.12 -7.21 -23.12
CA LEU A 462 -43.83 -8.49 -22.97
C LEU A 462 -43.71 -9.39 -24.22
N ASP A 463 -42.59 -9.28 -24.94
CA ASP A 463 -42.26 -10.03 -26.15
C ASP A 463 -41.37 -11.22 -25.81
N TRP A 464 -42.02 -12.29 -25.38
CA TRP A 464 -41.33 -13.53 -25.00
C TRP A 464 -40.80 -14.30 -26.22
N GLU A 465 -41.45 -14.14 -27.40
CA GLU A 465 -41.05 -14.84 -28.63
C GLU A 465 -39.65 -14.39 -29.11
N THR A 466 -39.44 -13.09 -29.18
CA THR A 466 -38.13 -12.55 -29.52
C THR A 466 -37.09 -12.87 -28.42
N ALA A 467 -37.53 -12.85 -27.16
CA ALA A 467 -36.65 -13.23 -26.03
C ALA A 467 -36.24 -14.72 -26.10
N GLU A 468 -37.16 -15.63 -26.50
CA GLU A 468 -36.90 -17.06 -26.67
C GLU A 468 -35.92 -17.32 -27.82
N LYS A 469 -36.10 -16.63 -28.97
CA LYS A 469 -35.15 -16.69 -30.10
C LYS A 469 -33.75 -16.27 -29.71
N LEU A 470 -33.62 -15.21 -28.91
CA LEU A 470 -32.33 -14.76 -28.37
C LEU A 470 -31.72 -15.78 -27.40
N LEU A 471 -32.54 -16.47 -26.61
CA LEU A 471 -32.10 -17.55 -25.73
C LEU A 471 -31.54 -18.74 -26.50
N GLU A 472 -32.21 -19.14 -27.58
CA GLU A 472 -31.77 -20.23 -28.46
C GLU A 472 -30.43 -19.86 -29.10
N GLU A 473 -30.33 -18.67 -29.68
CA GLU A 473 -29.12 -18.16 -30.26
C GLU A 473 -27.96 -18.09 -29.24
N MET A 474 -28.26 -17.69 -28.01
CA MET A 474 -27.30 -17.67 -26.92
C MET A 474 -26.76 -19.08 -26.59
N LYS A 475 -27.64 -20.09 -26.58
CA LYS A 475 -27.26 -21.50 -26.37
C LYS A 475 -26.39 -22.02 -27.51
N ASP A 476 -26.74 -21.71 -28.76
CA ASP A 476 -26.00 -22.12 -29.95
C ASP A 476 -24.57 -21.58 -29.94
N ASN A 477 -24.37 -20.38 -29.34
CA ASN A 477 -23.06 -19.78 -29.09
C ASN A 477 -22.37 -20.32 -27.84
N GLY A 478 -22.88 -21.36 -27.18
CA GLY A 478 -22.28 -21.97 -25.99
C GLY A 478 -22.40 -21.13 -24.73
N LEU A 479 -23.27 -20.11 -24.72
CA LEU A 479 -23.48 -19.23 -23.58
C LEU A 479 -24.65 -19.72 -22.71
N HIS A 480 -24.56 -19.52 -21.40
CA HIS A 480 -25.60 -19.96 -20.47
C HIS A 480 -26.34 -18.77 -19.83
N LEU A 481 -27.66 -18.81 -19.95
CA LEU A 481 -28.53 -17.83 -19.31
C LEU A 481 -28.54 -18.00 -17.79
N ASN A 482 -28.61 -16.90 -17.06
CA ASN A 482 -28.82 -16.97 -15.62
C ASN A 482 -30.24 -17.43 -15.27
N GLY A 483 -30.43 -18.03 -14.09
CA GLY A 483 -31.72 -18.58 -13.66
C GLY A 483 -32.87 -17.55 -13.62
N ILE A 484 -32.53 -16.30 -13.27
CA ILE A 484 -33.49 -15.17 -13.19
C ILE A 484 -34.06 -14.85 -14.57
N THR A 485 -33.20 -14.70 -15.57
CA THR A 485 -33.63 -14.35 -16.93
C THR A 485 -34.43 -15.49 -17.57
N ARG A 486 -34.09 -16.76 -17.29
CA ARG A 486 -34.87 -17.92 -17.73
C ARG A 486 -36.26 -17.94 -17.11
N GLY A 487 -36.35 -17.65 -15.80
CA GLY A 487 -37.63 -17.53 -15.09
C GLY A 487 -38.52 -16.43 -15.63
N LEU A 488 -37.95 -15.30 -16.07
CA LEU A 488 -38.70 -14.19 -16.68
C LEU A 488 -39.32 -14.58 -17.99
N ILE A 489 -38.64 -15.28 -18.90
CA ILE A 489 -39.19 -15.74 -20.17
C ILE A 489 -40.42 -16.63 -19.89
N LYS A 490 -40.28 -17.59 -18.97
CA LYS A 490 -41.37 -18.50 -18.61
C LYS A 490 -42.58 -17.76 -18.04
N ALA A 491 -42.35 -16.83 -17.09
CA ALA A 491 -43.45 -16.06 -16.48
C ALA A 491 -44.21 -15.18 -17.49
N VAL A 492 -43.51 -14.54 -18.43
CA VAL A 492 -44.14 -13.69 -19.45
C VAL A 492 -44.95 -14.54 -20.45
N LYS A 493 -44.45 -15.75 -20.78
CA LYS A 493 -45.14 -16.71 -21.60
C LYS A 493 -46.46 -17.14 -20.95
N GLU A 494 -46.41 -17.57 -19.69
CA GLU A 494 -47.59 -17.98 -18.92
C GLU A 494 -48.64 -16.85 -18.83
N LEU A 495 -48.23 -15.61 -18.52
CA LEU A 495 -49.12 -14.45 -18.46
C LEU A 495 -49.81 -14.12 -19.77
N LYS A 496 -49.17 -14.32 -20.91
CA LYS A 496 -49.79 -14.10 -22.22
C LYS A 496 -50.78 -15.22 -22.59
N GLU A 497 -50.43 -16.46 -22.28
CA GLU A 497 -51.31 -17.60 -22.47
C GLU A 497 -52.61 -17.45 -21.67
N GLU A 498 -52.51 -17.09 -20.38
CA GLU A 498 -53.69 -16.80 -19.54
C GLU A 498 -54.53 -15.64 -20.07
N LYS A 499 -53.89 -14.59 -20.63
CA LYS A 499 -54.63 -13.44 -21.18
C LYS A 499 -55.37 -13.79 -22.45
N ILE A 500 -54.81 -14.60 -23.34
CA ILE A 500 -55.44 -15.08 -24.55
C ILE A 500 -56.63 -16.01 -24.21
N GLU A 501 -56.48 -16.88 -23.21
CA GLU A 501 -57.55 -17.74 -22.74
C GLU A 501 -58.72 -16.91 -22.17
N THR A 502 -58.44 -15.88 -21.38
CA THR A 502 -59.49 -14.98 -20.84
C THR A 502 -60.17 -14.14 -21.90
N GLU A 503 -59.41 -13.64 -22.90
CA GLU A 503 -60.01 -12.90 -24.04
C GLU A 503 -60.88 -13.78 -24.92
N ASN A 504 -60.49 -15.03 -25.15
CA ASN A 504 -61.30 -16.01 -25.90
C ASN A 504 -62.62 -16.38 -25.18
N VAL A 505 -62.53 -16.57 -23.85
CA VAL A 505 -63.77 -16.85 -23.05
C VAL A 505 -64.71 -15.65 -23.03
N VAL A 506 -64.23 -14.41 -23.07
CA VAL A 506 -65.05 -13.19 -23.12
C VAL A 506 -65.64 -12.99 -24.53
N ALA A 507 -64.93 -13.44 -25.57
CA ALA A 507 -65.43 -13.35 -26.96
C ALA A 507 -66.48 -14.43 -27.31
N GLU A 508 -66.53 -15.56 -26.60
CA GLU A 508 -67.49 -16.65 -26.74
C GLU A 508 -68.73 -16.46 -25.83
N ALA A 509 -68.74 -15.52 -24.88
CA ALA A 509 -69.84 -15.17 -24.00
C ALA A 509 -70.64 -13.97 -24.54
#